data_177801bb349cda24172c2d01e75bf5e4
#
_entry.id   177801bb349cda24172c2d01e75bf5e4
#
_cell.length_a   1.000
_cell.length_b   1.000
_cell.length_c   1.000
_cell.angle_alpha   90.00
_cell.angle_beta   90.00
_cell.angle_gamma   90.00
#
_symmetry.space_group_name_H-M   'P 1'
#
loop_
_entity.id
_entity.type
_entity.pdbx_description
1 polymer ?
#
loop_
_entity_poly.entity_id
_entity_poly.type
_entity_poly.pdbx_seq_one_letter_code
_entity_poly.pdbx_strand_id
1 'polypeptide(L)'
;MERKWRVAVVGATGMVGQRFVSLLADHPWFEIAVVAASARSAGKTYEEAVADRWAFDWPIPQNIRPLIVRDASDVEGVTGDVDFVFCAVDMKKDEIRALEDAYARSETPVVSNNSAHRGTPDVPMIVPELNPQHADVIEYQRKRLGTKVGFVTEIGRAHV
;
A
#
# COMPACT_ATOMS: atom_id res chain seq x y z
N MET A 1 -17.58 12.70 -15.15
CA MET A 1 -17.06 11.60 -14.28
C MET A 1 -15.89 12.14 -13.47
N GLU A 2 -15.95 12.02 -12.16
CA GLU A 2 -14.80 12.32 -11.34
C GLU A 2 -13.69 11.30 -11.63
N ARG A 3 -12.45 11.79 -11.71
CA ARG A 3 -11.27 10.96 -11.90
C ARG A 3 -11.11 10.05 -10.68
N LYS A 4 -10.92 8.76 -10.90
CA LYS A 4 -10.54 7.84 -9.82
C LYS A 4 -9.10 8.12 -9.36
N TRP A 5 -8.84 7.97 -8.08
CA TRP A 5 -7.50 8.01 -7.53
C TRP A 5 -6.73 6.76 -7.95
N ARG A 6 -5.53 6.96 -8.48
CA ARG A 6 -4.66 5.86 -8.89
C ARG A 6 -3.89 5.34 -7.68
N VAL A 7 -3.94 4.04 -7.45
CA VAL A 7 -3.32 3.43 -6.29
C VAL A 7 -2.38 2.29 -6.66
N ALA A 8 -1.32 2.14 -5.85
CA ALA A 8 -0.47 0.97 -5.86
C ALA A 8 -0.85 0.05 -4.69
N VAL A 9 -0.87 -1.25 -4.94
CA VAL A 9 -0.95 -2.27 -3.90
C VAL A 9 0.41 -2.94 -3.80
N VAL A 10 1.11 -2.73 -2.70
CA VAL A 10 2.44 -3.27 -2.42
C VAL A 10 2.34 -4.44 -1.46
N GLY A 11 2.99 -5.55 -1.78
CA GLY A 11 2.74 -6.83 -1.14
C GLY A 11 1.51 -7.53 -1.72
N ALA A 12 1.20 -7.23 -3.00
CA ALA A 12 -0.02 -7.66 -3.67
C ALA A 12 -0.17 -9.18 -3.82
N THR A 13 0.91 -9.94 -3.73
CA THR A 13 0.89 -11.40 -3.89
C THR A 13 0.65 -12.16 -2.59
N GLY A 14 0.76 -11.52 -1.43
CA GLY A 14 0.41 -12.09 -0.14
C GLY A 14 -1.09 -12.08 0.12
N MET A 15 -1.55 -12.81 1.15
CA MET A 15 -2.97 -12.95 1.44
C MET A 15 -3.67 -11.60 1.68
N VAL A 16 -3.06 -10.71 2.47
CA VAL A 16 -3.63 -9.38 2.74
C VAL A 16 -3.62 -8.51 1.48
N GLY A 17 -2.53 -8.52 0.72
CA GLY A 17 -2.43 -7.81 -0.56
C GLY A 17 -3.47 -8.29 -1.58
N GLN A 18 -3.71 -9.58 -1.67
CA GLN A 18 -4.77 -10.17 -2.50
C GLN A 18 -6.16 -9.67 -2.08
N ARG A 19 -6.38 -9.50 -0.76
CA ARG A 19 -7.61 -8.94 -0.24
C ARG A 19 -7.79 -7.47 -0.66
N PHE A 20 -6.73 -6.67 -0.56
CA PHE A 20 -6.75 -5.30 -1.10
C PHE A 20 -7.09 -5.28 -2.59
N VAL A 21 -6.43 -6.13 -3.37
CA VAL A 21 -6.71 -6.24 -4.82
C VAL A 21 -8.18 -6.56 -5.07
N SER A 22 -8.74 -7.53 -4.34
CA SER A 22 -10.13 -7.93 -4.49
C SER A 22 -11.11 -6.81 -4.14
N LEU A 23 -10.84 -6.06 -3.06
CA LEU A 23 -11.72 -4.97 -2.61
C LEU A 23 -11.63 -3.72 -3.49
N LEU A 24 -10.47 -3.47 -4.10
CA LEU A 24 -10.21 -2.25 -4.87
C LEU A 24 -10.43 -2.41 -6.36
N ALA A 25 -10.52 -3.63 -6.87
CA ALA A 25 -10.57 -3.90 -8.31
C ALA A 25 -11.74 -3.23 -9.04
N ASP A 26 -12.86 -3.06 -8.35
CA ASP A 26 -14.06 -2.38 -8.89
C ASP A 26 -14.54 -1.28 -7.92
N HIS A 27 -13.61 -0.60 -7.30
CA HIS A 27 -13.93 0.44 -6.31
C HIS A 27 -14.39 1.73 -7.03
N PRO A 28 -15.41 2.42 -6.51
CA PRO A 28 -15.93 3.64 -7.16
C PRO A 28 -14.95 4.80 -7.15
N TRP A 29 -14.01 4.86 -6.19
CA TRP A 29 -13.07 5.97 -6.02
C TRP A 29 -11.64 5.66 -6.40
N PHE A 30 -11.26 4.38 -6.41
CA PHE A 30 -9.87 3.96 -6.64
C PHE A 30 -9.73 3.10 -7.88
N GLU A 31 -8.61 3.28 -8.56
CA GLU A 31 -8.14 2.43 -9.65
C GLU A 31 -6.79 1.85 -9.29
N ILE A 32 -6.66 0.52 -9.30
CA ILE A 32 -5.35 -0.12 -9.12
C ILE A 32 -4.54 0.06 -10.40
N ALA A 33 -3.52 0.92 -10.32
CA ALA A 33 -2.61 1.18 -11.42
C ALA A 33 -1.33 0.35 -11.35
N VAL A 34 -0.91 0.00 -10.14
CA VAL A 34 0.34 -0.71 -9.87
C VAL A 34 0.09 -1.82 -8.86
N VAL A 35 0.61 -3.00 -9.15
CA VAL A 35 0.79 -4.10 -8.18
C VAL A 35 2.29 -4.35 -8.04
N ALA A 36 2.76 -4.45 -6.80
CA ALA A 36 4.17 -4.66 -6.50
C ALA A 36 4.37 -5.75 -5.44
N ALA A 37 5.47 -6.44 -5.52
CA ALA A 37 5.85 -7.51 -4.60
C ALA A 37 7.36 -7.65 -4.54
N SER A 38 7.87 -8.76 -3.99
CA SER A 38 9.31 -9.04 -3.98
C SER A 38 9.89 -9.20 -5.38
N ALA A 39 11.19 -9.02 -5.51
CA ALA A 39 11.93 -9.21 -6.76
C ALA A 39 11.64 -10.56 -7.44
N ARG A 40 11.33 -11.60 -6.67
CA ARG A 40 10.98 -12.93 -7.20
C ARG A 40 9.71 -12.93 -8.05
N SER A 41 8.75 -12.08 -7.72
CA SER A 41 7.49 -11.94 -8.45
C SER A 41 7.53 -10.84 -9.52
N ALA A 42 8.50 -9.94 -9.43
CA ALA A 42 8.63 -8.83 -10.37
C ALA A 42 8.83 -9.30 -11.82
N GLY A 43 8.18 -8.62 -12.75
CA GLY A 43 8.24 -8.95 -14.17
C GLY A 43 7.20 -9.98 -14.65
N LYS A 44 6.55 -10.68 -13.74
CA LYS A 44 5.45 -11.60 -14.06
C LYS A 44 4.14 -10.81 -14.16
N THR A 45 3.15 -11.36 -14.87
CA THR A 45 1.78 -10.86 -14.73
C THR A 45 1.28 -11.17 -13.32
N TYR A 46 0.31 -10.39 -12.84
CA TYR A 46 -0.28 -10.65 -11.52
C TYR A 46 -0.86 -12.07 -11.43
N GLU A 47 -1.56 -12.51 -12.48
CA GLU A 47 -2.11 -13.86 -12.56
C GLU A 47 -1.03 -14.94 -12.40
N GLU A 48 0.09 -14.82 -13.11
CA GLU A 48 1.22 -15.75 -12.97
C GLU A 48 1.84 -15.71 -11.58
N ALA A 49 1.97 -14.52 -11.00
CA ALA A 49 2.58 -14.33 -9.69
C ALA A 49 1.77 -14.97 -8.55
N VAL A 50 0.44 -15.05 -8.67
CA VAL A 50 -0.44 -15.60 -7.64
C VAL A 50 -1.06 -16.95 -7.98
N ALA A 51 -0.78 -17.52 -9.15
CA ALA A 51 -1.44 -18.73 -9.67
C ALA A 51 -1.54 -19.88 -8.65
N ASP A 52 -0.46 -20.14 -7.92
CA ASP A 52 -0.38 -21.25 -6.96
C ASP A 52 -0.78 -20.85 -5.53
N ARG A 53 -1.12 -19.59 -5.30
CA ARG A 53 -1.35 -19.05 -3.96
C ARG A 53 -2.55 -18.11 -3.85
N TRP A 54 -3.40 -18.07 -4.86
CA TRP A 54 -4.64 -17.29 -4.76
C TRP A 54 -5.51 -17.88 -3.65
N ALA A 55 -5.81 -17.06 -2.64
CA ALA A 55 -6.34 -17.52 -1.35
C ALA A 55 -7.87 -17.48 -1.26
N PHE A 56 -8.57 -17.05 -2.31
CA PHE A 56 -10.00 -16.79 -2.25
C PHE A 56 -10.80 -17.69 -3.21
N ASP A 57 -12.08 -17.90 -2.90
CA ASP A 57 -13.00 -18.71 -3.70
C ASP A 57 -13.49 -18.00 -4.97
N TRP A 58 -13.39 -16.66 -5.00
CA TRP A 58 -13.73 -15.89 -6.19
C TRP A 58 -12.54 -15.75 -7.13
N PRO A 59 -12.77 -15.53 -8.43
CA PRO A 59 -11.68 -15.43 -9.40
C PRO A 59 -10.86 -14.16 -9.20
N ILE A 60 -9.61 -14.22 -9.67
CA ILE A 60 -8.74 -13.04 -9.76
C ILE A 60 -9.44 -12.00 -10.64
N PRO A 61 -9.54 -10.71 -10.20
CA PRO A 61 -10.19 -9.67 -11.01
C PRO A 61 -9.56 -9.54 -12.40
N GLN A 62 -10.41 -9.51 -13.44
CA GLN A 62 -9.96 -9.52 -14.83
C GLN A 62 -9.09 -8.31 -15.20
N ASN A 63 -9.38 -7.14 -14.65
CA ASN A 63 -8.62 -5.91 -14.89
C ASN A 63 -7.24 -5.90 -14.20
N ILE A 64 -7.02 -6.78 -13.25
CA ILE A 64 -5.74 -6.87 -12.50
C ILE A 64 -4.85 -7.99 -13.03
N ARG A 65 -5.44 -9.06 -13.54
CA ARG A 65 -4.69 -10.24 -14.07
C ARG A 65 -3.51 -9.89 -14.96
N PRO A 66 -3.64 -8.99 -15.95
CA PRO A 66 -2.56 -8.72 -16.90
C PRO A 66 -1.54 -7.71 -16.40
N LEU A 67 -1.73 -7.09 -15.24
CA LEU A 67 -0.80 -6.11 -14.71
C LEU A 67 0.55 -6.77 -14.43
N ILE A 68 1.62 -6.14 -14.85
CA ILE A 68 2.98 -6.62 -14.56
C ILE A 68 3.34 -6.24 -13.13
N VAL A 69 3.69 -7.24 -12.33
CA VAL A 69 4.14 -7.04 -10.95
C VAL A 69 5.47 -6.29 -10.95
N ARG A 70 5.54 -5.19 -10.22
CA ARG A 70 6.75 -4.39 -10.03
C ARG A 70 7.50 -4.82 -8.79
N ASP A 71 8.80 -4.54 -8.76
CA ASP A 71 9.61 -4.74 -7.57
C ASP A 71 9.25 -3.66 -6.53
N ALA A 72 8.86 -4.09 -5.33
CA ALA A 72 8.50 -3.18 -4.24
C ALA A 72 9.66 -2.24 -3.83
N SER A 73 10.91 -2.65 -4.03
CA SER A 73 12.10 -1.84 -3.73
C SER A 73 12.39 -0.75 -4.77
N ASP A 74 11.79 -0.84 -5.94
CA ASP A 74 11.84 0.21 -6.96
C ASP A 74 10.83 1.31 -6.61
N VAL A 75 11.27 2.27 -5.81
CA VAL A 75 10.41 3.34 -5.28
C VAL A 75 9.74 4.13 -6.38
N GLU A 76 10.48 4.56 -7.39
CA GLU A 76 9.92 5.33 -8.51
C GLU A 76 8.97 4.47 -9.36
N GLY A 77 9.31 3.22 -9.59
CA GLY A 77 8.45 2.27 -10.30
C GLY A 77 7.12 2.05 -9.61
N VAL A 78 7.06 2.14 -8.28
CA VAL A 78 5.84 2.01 -7.50
C VAL A 78 5.08 3.33 -7.41
N THR A 79 5.77 4.45 -7.15
CA THR A 79 5.12 5.72 -6.77
C THR A 79 4.95 6.70 -7.94
N GLY A 80 5.70 6.53 -9.02
CA GLY A 80 5.77 7.54 -10.09
C GLY A 80 4.47 7.80 -10.84
N ASP A 81 3.49 6.92 -10.74
CA ASP A 81 2.24 7.00 -11.51
C ASP A 81 0.99 6.74 -10.64
N VAL A 82 1.10 6.93 -9.35
CA VAL A 82 0.00 6.72 -8.40
C VAL A 82 -0.17 7.89 -7.44
N ASP A 83 -1.37 8.03 -6.91
CA ASP A 83 -1.73 9.04 -5.91
C ASP A 83 -1.51 8.52 -4.47
N PHE A 84 -1.72 7.22 -4.24
CA PHE A 84 -1.59 6.55 -2.94
C PHE A 84 -0.93 5.18 -3.07
N VAL A 85 -0.33 4.74 -1.97
CA VAL A 85 0.16 3.36 -1.80
C VAL A 85 -0.60 2.68 -0.68
N PHE A 86 -1.14 1.50 -0.94
CA PHE A 86 -1.59 0.56 0.09
C PHE A 86 -0.52 -0.49 0.29
N CYS A 87 0.03 -0.59 1.50
CA CYS A 87 1.19 -1.43 1.77
C CYS A 87 0.84 -2.57 2.74
N ALA A 88 1.13 -3.80 2.30
CA ALA A 88 0.91 -5.03 3.07
C ALA A 88 2.03 -6.04 2.78
N VAL A 89 3.27 -5.65 3.06
CA VAL A 89 4.46 -6.47 2.82
C VAL A 89 4.78 -7.36 4.01
N ASP A 90 5.48 -8.46 3.75
CA ASP A 90 6.04 -9.34 4.77
C ASP A 90 7.57 -9.25 4.71
N MET A 91 8.13 -8.43 5.56
CA MET A 91 9.56 -8.13 5.67
C MET A 91 9.91 -7.85 7.14
N LYS A 92 11.18 -7.67 7.44
CA LYS A 92 11.61 -7.20 8.76
C LYS A 92 11.09 -5.78 9.02
N LYS A 93 10.76 -5.48 10.26
CA LYS A 93 10.14 -4.19 10.63
C LYS A 93 10.97 -2.96 10.25
N ASP A 94 12.28 -3.02 10.40
CA ASP A 94 13.18 -1.94 10.00
C ASP A 94 13.23 -1.76 8.47
N GLU A 95 13.16 -2.84 7.72
CA GLU A 95 13.07 -2.79 6.26
C GLU A 95 11.74 -2.22 5.79
N ILE A 96 10.64 -2.59 6.45
CA ILE A 96 9.30 -2.03 6.16
C ILE A 96 9.28 -0.53 6.45
N ARG A 97 9.80 -0.10 7.59
CA ARG A 97 9.88 1.34 7.93
C ARG A 97 10.66 2.12 6.88
N ALA A 98 11.81 1.60 6.46
CA ALA A 98 12.64 2.24 5.45
C ALA A 98 11.90 2.33 4.09
N LEU A 99 11.21 1.28 3.70
CA LEU A 99 10.45 1.22 2.45
C LEU A 99 9.28 2.21 2.45
N GLU A 100 8.46 2.19 3.50
CA GLU A 100 7.31 3.07 3.63
C GLU A 100 7.72 4.54 3.72
N ASP A 101 8.77 4.85 4.46
CA ASP A 101 9.35 6.20 4.50
C ASP A 101 9.87 6.65 3.12
N ALA A 102 10.47 5.74 2.35
CA ALA A 102 10.94 6.04 1.00
C ALA A 102 9.79 6.39 0.06
N TYR A 103 8.68 5.65 0.12
CA TYR A 103 7.47 5.99 -0.63
C TYR A 103 6.92 7.35 -0.24
N ALA A 104 6.84 7.63 1.06
CA ALA A 104 6.38 8.92 1.58
C ALA A 104 7.29 10.08 1.13
N ARG A 105 8.62 9.89 1.15
CA ARG A 105 9.59 10.87 0.63
C ARG A 105 9.45 11.15 -0.86
N SER A 106 8.88 10.24 -1.61
CA SER A 106 8.49 10.47 -3.02
C SER A 106 7.17 11.23 -3.16
N GLU A 107 6.73 11.91 -2.10
CA GLU A 107 5.50 12.69 -2.06
C GLU A 107 4.23 11.85 -2.28
N THR A 108 4.29 10.57 -1.92
CA THR A 108 3.16 9.63 -2.08
C THR A 108 2.68 9.16 -0.72
N PRO A 109 1.42 9.46 -0.33
CA PRO A 109 0.84 8.94 0.90
C PRO A 109 0.79 7.41 0.91
N VAL A 110 1.14 6.84 2.07
CA VAL A 110 1.14 5.39 2.31
C VAL A 110 0.11 5.06 3.38
N VAL A 111 -0.82 4.19 3.03
CA VAL A 111 -1.76 3.57 3.98
C VAL A 111 -1.28 2.15 4.23
N SER A 112 -0.77 1.89 5.42
CA SER A 112 -0.10 0.64 5.75
C SER A 112 -0.96 -0.27 6.61
N ASN A 113 -1.03 -1.54 6.21
CA ASN A 113 -1.57 -2.62 7.04
C ASN A 113 -0.48 -3.28 7.92
N ASN A 114 0.77 -2.86 7.78
CA ASN A 114 1.90 -3.38 8.53
C ASN A 114 1.93 -2.80 9.95
N SER A 115 2.76 -3.38 10.80
CA SER A 115 2.90 -2.93 12.19
C SER A 115 4.23 -2.23 12.48
N ALA A 116 5.01 -1.96 11.43
CA ALA A 116 6.39 -1.50 11.57
C ALA A 116 6.50 -0.11 12.21
N HIS A 117 5.54 0.77 11.93
CA HIS A 117 5.51 2.14 12.44
C HIS A 117 4.65 2.36 13.69
N ARG A 118 4.10 1.30 14.31
CA ARG A 118 3.21 1.45 15.49
C ARG A 118 3.85 2.17 16.66
N GLY A 119 5.16 2.05 16.82
CA GLY A 119 5.91 2.76 17.85
C GLY A 119 6.52 4.09 17.40
N THR A 120 6.30 4.53 16.18
CA THR A 120 6.82 5.78 15.63
C THR A 120 5.89 6.93 16.01
N PRO A 121 6.33 7.93 16.82
CA PRO A 121 5.42 8.90 17.44
C PRO A 121 4.63 9.76 16.45
N ASP A 122 5.20 10.07 15.29
CA ASP A 122 4.58 10.90 14.26
C ASP A 122 3.86 10.13 13.15
N VAL A 123 3.76 8.81 13.29
CA VAL A 123 2.96 7.97 12.39
C VAL A 123 1.63 7.64 13.08
N PRO A 124 0.51 8.16 12.58
CA PRO A 124 -0.77 7.87 13.20
C PRO A 124 -1.22 6.44 12.93
N MET A 125 -1.92 5.86 13.88
CA MET A 125 -2.66 4.62 13.73
C MET A 125 -4.14 4.96 13.81
N ILE A 126 -4.84 4.88 12.66
CA ILE A 126 -6.17 5.44 12.51
C ILE A 126 -7.23 4.35 12.31
N VAL A 127 -8.28 4.45 13.10
CA VAL A 127 -9.59 3.90 12.83
C VAL A 127 -10.51 5.10 12.64
N PRO A 128 -10.89 5.48 11.41
CA PRO A 128 -11.50 6.79 11.12
C PRO A 128 -12.76 7.08 11.93
N GLU A 129 -13.52 6.05 12.27
CA GLU A 129 -14.75 6.17 13.06
C GLU A 129 -14.48 6.44 14.55
N LEU A 130 -13.27 6.19 15.04
CA LEU A 130 -12.92 6.27 16.46
C LEU A 130 -11.95 7.41 16.77
N ASN A 131 -10.91 7.59 15.97
CA ASN A 131 -9.81 8.50 16.28
C ASN A 131 -9.27 9.29 15.08
N PRO A 132 -10.12 9.91 14.25
CA PRO A 132 -9.66 10.63 13.06
C PRO A 132 -8.68 11.76 13.40
N GLN A 133 -8.77 12.35 14.59
CA GLN A 133 -7.86 13.40 15.06
C GLN A 133 -6.41 12.92 15.21
N HIS A 134 -6.14 11.62 15.27
CA HIS A 134 -4.76 11.11 15.28
C HIS A 134 -4.00 11.50 13.99
N ALA A 135 -4.71 11.79 12.92
CA ALA A 135 -4.13 12.32 11.68
C ALA A 135 -3.37 13.65 11.87
N ASP A 136 -3.66 14.40 12.92
CA ASP A 136 -2.99 15.68 13.19
C ASP A 136 -1.47 15.55 13.38
N VAL A 137 -0.98 14.35 13.78
CA VAL A 137 0.47 14.10 13.91
C VAL A 137 1.20 14.03 12.56
N ILE A 138 0.48 13.88 11.44
CA ILE A 138 1.07 13.84 10.09
C ILE A 138 1.87 15.12 9.80
N GLU A 139 1.46 16.25 10.33
CA GLU A 139 2.21 17.51 10.18
C GLU A 139 3.64 17.39 10.71
N TYR A 140 3.82 16.77 11.87
CA TYR A 140 5.14 16.53 12.46
C TYR A 140 5.94 15.50 11.67
N GLN A 141 5.28 14.47 11.17
CA GLN A 141 5.91 13.47 10.31
C GLN A 141 6.45 14.10 9.03
N ARG A 142 5.68 14.96 8.37
CA ARG A 142 6.12 15.69 7.17
C ARG A 142 7.36 16.55 7.43
N LYS A 143 7.44 17.19 8.59
CA LYS A 143 8.66 17.92 9.00
C LYS A 143 9.87 17.00 9.13
N ARG A 144 9.70 15.84 9.74
CA ARG A 144 10.76 14.83 9.88
C ARG A 144 11.21 14.27 8.53
N LEU A 145 10.27 13.94 7.66
CA LEU A 145 10.55 13.36 6.34
C LEU A 145 10.99 14.38 5.31
N GLY A 146 10.71 15.67 5.53
CA GLY A 146 10.96 16.72 4.54
C GLY A 146 9.97 16.70 3.38
N THR A 147 8.74 16.26 3.61
CA THR A 147 7.68 16.15 2.58
C THR A 147 6.65 17.25 2.71
N LYS A 148 5.94 17.50 1.61
CA LYS A 148 4.78 18.40 1.55
C LYS A 148 3.46 17.63 1.50
N VAL A 149 3.43 16.50 0.81
CA VAL A 149 2.25 15.67 0.58
C VAL A 149 2.42 14.30 1.23
N GLY A 150 3.56 13.66 1.01
CA GLY A 150 3.83 12.29 1.45
C GLY A 150 3.80 12.10 2.96
N PHE A 151 3.22 11.00 3.38
CA PHE A 151 3.19 10.54 4.77
C PHE A 151 2.92 9.03 4.82
N VAL A 152 3.13 8.45 5.99
CA VAL A 152 2.71 7.08 6.31
C VAL A 152 1.64 7.15 7.39
N THR A 153 0.55 6.44 7.20
CA THR A 153 -0.42 6.14 8.25
C THR A 153 -0.61 4.64 8.37
N GLU A 154 -0.78 4.15 9.59
CA GLU A 154 -1.13 2.76 9.82
C GLU A 154 -2.64 2.59 10.02
N ILE A 155 -3.17 1.48 9.54
CA ILE A 155 -4.55 1.08 9.81
C ILE A 155 -4.61 0.54 11.24
N GLY A 156 -5.43 1.15 12.07
CA GLY A 156 -5.72 0.68 13.41
C GLY A 156 -6.53 -0.62 13.38
N ARG A 157 -6.30 -1.46 14.38
CA ARG A 157 -7.08 -2.67 14.59
C ARG A 157 -7.87 -2.55 15.89
N ALA A 158 -9.16 -2.84 15.81
CA ALA A 158 -9.94 -3.07 17.03
C ALA A 158 -9.51 -4.41 17.62
N HIS A 159 -9.04 -4.38 18.88
CA HIS A 159 -8.95 -5.60 19.66
C HIS A 159 -10.34 -5.90 20.24
N VAL A 160 -10.87 -7.03 19.86
CA VAL A 160 -12.08 -7.59 20.50
C VAL A 160 -11.66 -8.40 21.71
#